data_e79713b0b33ce3c74ed21b5630120380
#
_entry.id   e79713b0b33ce3c74ed21b5630120380
#
_cell.length_a   1.000
_cell.length_b   1.000
_cell.length_c   1.000
_cell.angle_alpha   90.00
_cell.angle_beta   90.00
_cell.angle_gamma   90.00
#
_symmetry.space_group_name_H-M   'P 1'
#
loop_
_entity.id
_entity.type
_entity.pdbx_description
1 polymer ?
#
loop_
_entity_poly.entity_id
_entity_poly.type
_entity_poly.pdbx_seq_one_letter_code
_entity_poly.pdbx_strand_id
1 'polypeptide(L)'
;VDKVTEVDDAFLEANSVEKGLMTLVDEQRQHELSKAIDLAGSDMQCGGSAANTIIAVSQFGGSSYYSCKVANDELGKFYLTDLKGNGVDTNLTEETSPSGITGKCLVMTTPDANRTMNTFLGITSTFSTEEVVESALKDAEYVYIEGYLVTSEAGRKAMKHVKKLAEENGVKVALTFSAPSMVKYFRAEMEEIVGASVDLLFCNEEEAMLFTETENINDAREALKKVAKRFAITQGPNG
;
A
#
# COMPACT_ATOMS: atom_id res chain seq x y z
N VAL A 1 0.75 9.07 -5.86
CA VAL A 1 1.77 10.12 -5.64
C VAL A 1 1.54 10.76 -4.29
N ASP A 2 2.57 10.85 -3.46
CA ASP A 2 2.54 11.55 -2.19
C ASP A 2 3.01 13.00 -2.40
N LYS A 3 2.22 13.94 -1.86
CA LYS A 3 2.61 15.35 -1.72
C LYS A 3 2.80 15.63 -0.24
N VAL A 4 4.03 15.89 0.15
CA VAL A 4 4.41 16.10 1.55
C VAL A 4 4.50 17.60 1.84
N THR A 5 3.88 18.04 2.92
CA THR A 5 3.90 19.43 3.36
C THR A 5 3.86 19.53 4.87
N GLU A 6 4.38 20.62 5.40
CA GLU A 6 4.26 20.93 6.83
C GLU A 6 3.03 21.81 7.07
N VAL A 7 2.28 21.51 8.13
CA VAL A 7 1.13 22.27 8.59
C VAL A 7 1.15 22.35 10.12
N ASP A 8 0.37 23.26 10.68
CA ASP A 8 0.14 23.31 12.12
C ASP A 8 -1.22 22.70 12.52
N ASP A 9 -1.44 22.53 13.81
CA ASP A 9 -2.71 22.00 14.33
C ASP A 9 -3.90 22.91 14.00
N ALA A 10 -3.69 24.22 13.94
CA ALA A 10 -4.74 25.18 13.57
C ALA A 10 -5.22 24.99 12.12
N PHE A 11 -4.30 24.66 11.21
CA PHE A 11 -4.65 24.30 9.83
C PHE A 11 -5.51 23.05 9.77
N LEU A 12 -5.14 22.00 10.52
CA LEU A 12 -5.89 20.74 10.54
C LEU A 12 -7.31 20.96 11.07
N GLU A 13 -7.47 21.72 12.17
CA GLU A 13 -8.75 22.05 12.77
C GLU A 13 -9.62 22.88 11.82
N ALA A 14 -9.07 23.97 11.24
CA ALA A 14 -9.77 24.84 10.30
C ALA A 14 -10.28 24.10 9.05
N ASN A 15 -9.59 23.05 8.64
CA ASN A 15 -9.96 22.22 7.51
C ASN A 15 -10.67 20.92 7.89
N SER A 16 -11.07 20.73 9.15
CA SER A 16 -11.75 19.51 9.62
C SER A 16 -11.00 18.22 9.25
N VAL A 17 -9.70 18.22 9.45
CA VAL A 17 -8.81 17.08 9.21
C VAL A 17 -8.44 16.42 10.54
N GLU A 18 -8.71 15.15 10.70
CA GLU A 18 -8.39 14.40 11.91
C GLU A 18 -6.90 14.02 11.94
N LYS A 19 -6.19 14.55 12.96
CA LYS A 19 -4.75 14.41 13.09
C LYS A 19 -4.31 12.96 13.30
N GLY A 20 -3.22 12.58 12.64
CA GLY A 20 -2.54 11.29 12.84
C GLY A 20 -3.20 10.11 12.13
N LEU A 21 -4.25 10.34 11.34
CA LEU A 21 -4.97 9.28 10.62
C LEU A 21 -4.76 9.36 9.11
N MET A 22 -4.96 8.20 8.46
CA MET A 22 -5.14 8.12 7.02
C MET A 22 -6.64 8.08 6.72
N THR A 23 -7.13 9.11 6.02
CA THR A 23 -8.53 9.25 5.63
C THR A 23 -8.65 9.16 4.11
N LEU A 24 -9.55 8.31 3.63
CA LEU A 24 -9.94 8.31 2.21
C LEU A 24 -10.87 9.48 1.94
N VAL A 25 -10.56 10.23 0.89
CA VAL A 25 -11.33 11.40 0.46
C VAL A 25 -11.72 11.26 -1.01
N ASP A 26 -12.78 11.96 -1.42
CA ASP A 26 -13.15 12.10 -2.81
C ASP A 26 -12.29 13.15 -3.54
N GLU A 27 -12.49 13.27 -4.83
CA GLU A 27 -11.77 14.22 -5.69
C GLU A 27 -12.01 15.67 -5.26
N GLN A 28 -13.25 16.02 -4.91
CA GLN A 28 -13.61 17.37 -4.51
C GLN A 28 -12.88 17.78 -3.22
N ARG A 29 -12.94 16.90 -2.20
CA ARG A 29 -12.26 17.13 -0.92
C ARG A 29 -10.75 17.23 -1.08
N GLN A 30 -10.17 16.37 -1.92
CA GLN A 30 -8.74 16.42 -2.24
C GLN A 30 -8.36 17.76 -2.89
N HIS A 31 -9.21 18.25 -3.79
CA HIS A 31 -8.99 19.55 -4.45
C HIS A 31 -9.10 20.72 -3.46
N GLU A 32 -10.09 20.71 -2.57
CA GLU A 32 -10.26 21.72 -1.51
C GLU A 32 -9.03 21.81 -0.62
N LEU A 33 -8.56 20.66 -0.11
CA LEU A 33 -7.36 20.58 0.73
C LEU A 33 -6.11 21.04 -0.04
N SER A 34 -5.97 20.62 -1.29
CA SER A 34 -4.83 21.02 -2.14
C SER A 34 -4.80 22.54 -2.41
N LYS A 35 -5.95 23.18 -2.44
CA LYS A 35 -6.03 24.65 -2.57
C LYS A 35 -5.74 25.38 -1.26
N ALA A 36 -6.13 24.80 -0.13
CA ALA A 36 -5.91 25.39 1.19
C ALA A 36 -4.41 25.33 1.58
N ILE A 37 -3.69 24.35 1.04
CA ILE A 37 -2.26 24.19 1.25
C ILE A 37 -1.50 24.94 0.15
N ASP A 38 -0.58 25.81 0.51
CA ASP A 38 0.37 26.38 -0.45
C ASP A 38 1.36 25.26 -0.86
N LEU A 39 1.06 24.59 -1.97
CA LEU A 39 1.87 23.48 -2.48
C LEU A 39 3.13 23.93 -3.24
N ALA A 40 3.43 25.22 -3.30
CA ALA A 40 4.59 25.75 -4.04
C ALA A 40 5.94 25.23 -3.51
N GLY A 41 5.97 24.72 -2.28
CA GLY A 41 7.14 24.09 -1.66
C GLY A 41 6.96 22.61 -1.33
N SER A 42 5.90 21.95 -1.81
CA SER A 42 5.68 20.54 -1.50
C SER A 42 6.54 19.62 -2.36
N ASP A 43 7.21 18.67 -1.74
CA ASP A 43 7.92 17.60 -2.44
C ASP A 43 6.91 16.57 -2.97
N MET A 44 7.12 16.15 -4.22
CA MET A 44 6.40 15.02 -4.80
C MET A 44 7.27 13.78 -4.76
N GLN A 45 6.71 12.67 -4.32
CA GLN A 45 7.39 11.39 -4.25
C GLN A 45 6.47 10.28 -4.79
N CYS A 46 7.10 9.24 -5.35
CA CYS A 46 6.40 7.98 -5.54
C CYS A 46 5.89 7.52 -4.17
N GLY A 47 4.59 7.35 -4.03
CA GLY A 47 3.96 7.02 -2.76
C GLY A 47 3.14 5.74 -2.82
N GLY A 48 2.70 5.34 -1.64
CA GLY A 48 2.02 4.08 -1.40
C GLY A 48 2.96 3.03 -0.80
N SER A 49 2.47 2.30 0.20
CA SER A 49 3.27 1.34 0.99
C SER A 49 3.93 0.26 0.12
N ALA A 50 3.23 -0.27 -0.88
CA ALA A 50 3.79 -1.24 -1.81
C ALA A 50 4.89 -0.63 -2.69
N ALA A 51 4.71 0.61 -3.19
CA ALA A 51 5.74 1.30 -3.96
C ALA A 51 7.01 1.54 -3.13
N ASN A 52 6.85 2.03 -1.90
CA ASN A 52 7.97 2.25 -0.99
C ASN A 52 8.72 0.94 -0.70
N THR A 53 8.00 -0.16 -0.54
CA THR A 53 8.59 -1.49 -0.32
C THR A 53 9.40 -1.95 -1.53
N ILE A 54 8.84 -1.86 -2.74
CA ILE A 54 9.50 -2.36 -3.94
C ILE A 54 10.68 -1.47 -4.37
N ILE A 55 10.59 -0.16 -4.15
CA ILE A 55 11.69 0.78 -4.35
C ILE A 55 12.84 0.44 -3.39
N ALA A 56 12.53 0.18 -2.11
CA ALA A 56 13.55 -0.23 -1.14
C ALA A 56 14.26 -1.53 -1.56
N VAL A 57 13.53 -2.53 -2.06
CA VAL A 57 14.12 -3.76 -2.61
C VAL A 57 15.11 -3.43 -3.72
N SER A 58 14.74 -2.56 -4.66
CA SER A 58 15.62 -2.14 -5.75
C SER A 58 16.87 -1.41 -5.22
N GLN A 59 16.70 -0.47 -4.28
CA GLN A 59 17.79 0.27 -3.67
C GLN A 59 18.78 -0.63 -2.88
N PHE A 60 18.31 -1.75 -2.34
CA PHE A 60 19.16 -2.77 -1.72
C PHE A 60 19.80 -3.74 -2.75
N GLY A 61 19.63 -3.49 -4.04
CA GLY A 61 20.25 -4.27 -5.13
C GLY A 61 19.45 -5.48 -5.60
N GLY A 62 18.18 -5.59 -5.19
CA GLY A 62 17.25 -6.61 -5.71
C GLY A 62 16.67 -6.20 -7.07
N SER A 63 16.33 -7.19 -7.90
CA SER A 63 15.47 -6.97 -9.07
C SER A 63 14.02 -6.84 -8.62
N SER A 64 13.30 -5.87 -9.17
CA SER A 64 11.95 -5.59 -8.73
C SER A 64 11.00 -5.26 -9.88
N TYR A 65 9.77 -5.75 -9.76
CA TYR A 65 8.68 -5.49 -10.69
C TYR A 65 7.44 -5.06 -9.91
N TYR A 66 6.80 -3.98 -10.33
CA TYR A 66 5.62 -3.45 -9.64
C TYR A 66 4.40 -3.41 -10.56
N SER A 67 3.43 -4.28 -10.31
CA SER A 67 2.09 -4.19 -10.91
C SER A 67 1.30 -3.10 -10.22
N CYS A 68 0.99 -2.04 -10.95
CA CYS A 68 0.29 -0.86 -10.43
C CYS A 68 -0.68 -0.30 -11.46
N LYS A 69 -1.49 0.68 -11.05
CA LYS A 69 -2.40 1.41 -11.93
C LYS A 69 -2.34 2.90 -11.65
N VAL A 70 -1.87 3.65 -12.65
CA VAL A 70 -1.88 5.12 -12.68
C VAL A 70 -2.50 5.59 -13.99
N ALA A 71 -3.00 6.82 -14.02
CA ALA A 71 -3.59 7.40 -15.22
C ALA A 71 -2.51 7.97 -16.16
N ASN A 72 -2.91 8.22 -17.42
CA ASN A 72 -2.10 8.99 -18.35
C ASN A 72 -2.29 10.50 -18.11
N ASP A 73 -1.92 10.94 -16.91
CA ASP A 73 -1.87 12.35 -16.51
C ASP A 73 -0.45 12.72 -16.02
N GLU A 74 -0.24 13.98 -15.69
CA GLU A 74 1.08 14.48 -15.26
C GLU A 74 1.60 13.76 -14.02
N LEU A 75 0.72 13.41 -13.08
CA LEU A 75 1.11 12.66 -11.88
C LEU A 75 1.47 11.20 -12.18
N GLY A 76 0.75 10.59 -13.13
CA GLY A 76 1.08 9.23 -13.60
C GLY A 76 2.41 9.18 -14.33
N LYS A 77 2.71 10.16 -15.19
CA LYS A 77 4.03 10.27 -15.86
C LYS A 77 5.15 10.46 -14.85
N PHE A 78 4.94 11.35 -13.87
CA PHE A 78 5.88 11.52 -12.78
C PHE A 78 6.13 10.20 -12.06
N TYR A 79 5.06 9.48 -11.68
CA TYR A 79 5.13 8.22 -10.96
C TYR A 79 5.95 7.17 -11.72
N LEU A 80 5.67 6.99 -13.02
CA LEU A 80 6.40 6.04 -13.87
C LEU A 80 7.88 6.43 -14.04
N THR A 81 8.17 7.72 -14.15
CA THR A 81 9.53 8.21 -14.25
C THR A 81 10.32 7.94 -12.96
N ASP A 82 9.70 8.18 -11.82
CA ASP A 82 10.32 7.97 -10.51
C ASP A 82 10.54 6.47 -10.22
N LEU A 83 9.56 5.60 -10.51
CA LEU A 83 9.74 4.15 -10.42
C LEU A 83 10.94 3.67 -11.26
N LYS A 84 11.00 4.07 -12.52
CA LYS A 84 12.10 3.69 -13.43
C LYS A 84 13.44 4.25 -12.95
N GLY A 85 13.45 5.48 -12.45
CA GLY A 85 14.64 6.13 -11.87
C GLY A 85 15.19 5.37 -10.66
N ASN A 86 14.32 4.68 -9.93
CA ASN A 86 14.67 3.80 -8.81
C ASN A 86 14.96 2.34 -9.24
N GLY A 87 14.98 2.04 -10.55
CA GLY A 87 15.29 0.70 -11.07
C GLY A 87 14.16 -0.32 -10.89
N VAL A 88 12.91 0.14 -10.78
CA VAL A 88 11.72 -0.71 -10.66
C VAL A 88 11.06 -0.86 -12.03
N ASP A 89 10.92 -2.10 -12.50
CA ASP A 89 10.14 -2.42 -13.69
C ASP A 89 8.63 -2.41 -13.36
N THR A 90 7.79 -2.16 -14.37
CA THR A 90 6.34 -2.06 -14.19
C THR A 90 5.56 -2.49 -15.43
N ASN A 91 4.28 -2.84 -15.23
CA ASN A 91 3.32 -3.17 -16.29
C ASN A 91 2.92 -1.97 -17.17
N LEU A 92 3.21 -0.75 -16.74
CA LEU A 92 2.73 0.46 -17.40
C LEU A 92 3.82 1.19 -18.18
N THR A 93 3.41 1.73 -19.32
CA THR A 93 4.14 2.75 -20.07
C THR A 93 3.24 3.97 -20.25
N GLU A 94 3.78 5.08 -20.78
CA GLU A 94 2.94 6.26 -21.09
C GLU A 94 1.84 5.93 -22.08
N GLU A 95 2.11 5.03 -23.04
CA GLU A 95 1.16 4.64 -24.08
C GLU A 95 0.06 3.70 -23.57
N THR A 96 0.36 2.87 -22.57
CA THR A 96 -0.57 1.86 -22.02
C THR A 96 -1.34 2.34 -20.80
N SER A 97 -0.94 3.47 -20.21
CA SER A 97 -1.65 4.03 -19.05
C SER A 97 -3.05 4.48 -19.44
N PRO A 98 -4.09 4.07 -18.72
CA PRO A 98 -5.47 4.40 -19.03
C PRO A 98 -5.80 5.87 -18.75
N SER A 99 -6.89 6.36 -19.36
CA SER A 99 -7.44 7.68 -19.02
C SER A 99 -8.02 7.69 -17.62
N GLY A 100 -7.85 8.80 -16.90
CA GLY A 100 -8.37 8.95 -15.54
C GLY A 100 -7.56 9.96 -14.74
N ILE A 101 -7.65 9.86 -13.41
CA ILE A 101 -6.92 10.70 -12.48
C ILE A 101 -6.05 9.79 -11.60
N THR A 102 -4.76 10.03 -11.61
CA THR A 102 -3.81 9.29 -10.76
C THR A 102 -4.09 9.56 -9.27
N GLY A 103 -4.07 8.51 -8.48
CA GLY A 103 -4.22 8.60 -7.03
C GLY A 103 -3.15 9.49 -6.40
N LYS A 104 -3.55 10.27 -5.40
CA LYS A 104 -2.67 11.17 -4.67
C LYS A 104 -3.00 11.21 -3.19
N CYS A 105 -1.96 11.32 -2.38
CA CYS A 105 -2.06 11.48 -0.95
C CYS A 105 -1.46 12.83 -0.55
N LEU A 106 -2.20 13.62 0.22
CA LEU A 106 -1.66 14.75 0.94
C LEU A 106 -1.14 14.25 2.27
N VAL A 107 0.16 14.31 2.45
CA VAL A 107 0.84 13.95 3.69
C VAL A 107 1.18 15.25 4.43
N MET A 108 0.41 15.54 5.46
CA MET A 108 0.57 16.72 6.30
C MET A 108 1.35 16.34 7.55
N THR A 109 2.51 16.93 7.75
CA THR A 109 3.34 16.73 8.94
C THR A 109 3.19 17.91 9.88
N THR A 110 3.01 17.63 11.16
CA THR A 110 2.95 18.67 12.21
C THR A 110 4.29 18.71 12.99
N PRO A 111 4.60 19.83 13.71
CA PRO A 111 5.87 20.00 14.42
C PRO A 111 6.21 18.90 15.44
N ASP A 112 5.21 18.17 15.93
CA ASP A 112 5.36 16.99 16.80
C ASP A 112 5.65 15.69 16.03
N ALA A 113 6.01 15.79 14.74
CA ALA A 113 6.29 14.69 13.83
C ALA A 113 5.09 13.74 13.56
N ASN A 114 3.86 14.15 13.88
CA ASN A 114 2.67 13.42 13.45
C ASN A 114 2.45 13.54 11.94
N ARG A 115 2.04 12.43 11.33
CA ARG A 115 1.71 12.37 9.91
C ARG A 115 0.22 12.13 9.74
N THR A 116 -0.44 13.07 9.08
CA THR A 116 -1.86 13.03 8.75
C THR A 116 -2.01 12.88 7.24
N MET A 117 -2.76 11.91 6.78
CA MET A 117 -2.86 11.57 5.37
C MET A 117 -4.30 11.68 4.88
N ASN A 118 -4.51 12.41 3.79
CA ASN A 118 -5.78 12.46 3.08
C ASN A 118 -5.56 11.92 1.66
N THR A 119 -6.14 10.76 1.38
CA THR A 119 -5.85 9.97 0.17
C THR A 119 -7.05 9.91 -0.75
N PHE A 120 -6.88 10.43 -1.95
CA PHE A 120 -7.76 10.18 -3.08
C PHE A 120 -7.15 9.10 -3.96
N LEU A 121 -7.82 7.95 -4.05
CA LEU A 121 -7.27 6.78 -4.76
C LEU A 121 -7.28 6.94 -6.28
N GLY A 122 -8.18 7.77 -6.83
CA GLY A 122 -8.30 7.93 -8.27
C GLY A 122 -8.48 6.60 -8.99
N ILE A 123 -7.82 6.45 -10.14
CA ILE A 123 -7.90 5.23 -10.95
C ILE A 123 -7.30 4.00 -10.25
N THR A 124 -6.41 4.18 -9.26
CA THR A 124 -5.82 3.08 -8.49
C THR A 124 -6.88 2.24 -7.78
N SER A 125 -8.03 2.85 -7.43
CA SER A 125 -9.17 2.12 -6.84
C SER A 125 -9.76 1.02 -7.75
N THR A 126 -9.45 1.07 -9.04
CA THR A 126 -9.89 0.09 -10.05
C THR A 126 -8.82 -0.95 -10.39
N PHE A 127 -7.75 -1.05 -9.60
CA PHE A 127 -6.74 -2.10 -9.77
C PHE A 127 -7.40 -3.48 -9.71
N SER A 128 -7.03 -4.34 -10.65
CA SER A 128 -7.66 -5.65 -10.86
C SER A 128 -6.65 -6.71 -11.31
N THR A 129 -7.14 -7.85 -11.73
CA THR A 129 -6.31 -8.90 -12.36
C THR A 129 -5.72 -8.49 -13.70
N GLU A 130 -6.26 -7.47 -14.35
CA GLU A 130 -5.78 -6.98 -15.64
C GLU A 130 -4.39 -6.33 -15.56
N GLU A 131 -4.05 -5.78 -14.41
CA GLU A 131 -2.75 -5.18 -14.15
C GLU A 131 -1.67 -6.20 -13.76
N VAL A 132 -2.04 -7.46 -13.53
CA VAL A 132 -1.10 -8.52 -13.14
C VAL A 132 -0.40 -9.08 -14.37
N VAL A 133 0.92 -8.97 -14.40
CA VAL A 133 1.75 -9.52 -15.49
C VAL A 133 2.28 -10.89 -15.07
N GLU A 134 1.65 -11.96 -15.56
CA GLU A 134 1.96 -13.35 -15.18
C GLU A 134 3.42 -13.72 -15.45
N SER A 135 4.02 -13.25 -16.55
CA SER A 135 5.43 -13.57 -16.86
C SER A 135 6.37 -13.00 -15.81
N ALA A 136 6.15 -11.74 -15.39
CA ALA A 136 6.97 -11.12 -14.36
C ALA A 136 6.81 -11.83 -13.00
N LEU A 137 5.60 -12.30 -12.69
CA LEU A 137 5.35 -13.06 -11.47
C LEU A 137 6.06 -14.41 -11.51
N LYS A 138 6.00 -15.15 -12.64
CA LYS A 138 6.63 -16.47 -12.78
C LYS A 138 8.16 -16.43 -12.67
N ASP A 139 8.77 -15.31 -13.02
CA ASP A 139 10.22 -15.10 -12.94
C ASP A 139 10.68 -14.60 -11.55
N ALA A 140 9.73 -14.31 -10.64
CA ALA A 140 10.03 -13.76 -9.32
C ALA A 140 10.37 -14.88 -8.30
N GLU A 141 11.21 -14.55 -7.32
CA GLU A 141 11.41 -15.38 -6.13
C GLU A 141 10.27 -15.20 -5.12
N TYR A 142 9.79 -13.96 -4.99
CA TYR A 142 8.68 -13.57 -4.13
C TYR A 142 7.69 -12.70 -4.88
N VAL A 143 6.40 -12.89 -4.59
CA VAL A 143 5.37 -11.89 -4.84
C VAL A 143 4.95 -11.26 -3.52
N TYR A 144 4.91 -9.92 -3.46
CA TYR A 144 4.46 -9.16 -2.30
C TYR A 144 3.06 -8.63 -2.55
N ILE A 145 2.13 -8.98 -1.67
CA ILE A 145 0.72 -8.61 -1.75
C ILE A 145 0.41 -7.59 -0.67
N GLU A 146 -0.14 -6.45 -1.09
CA GLU A 146 -0.52 -5.34 -0.20
C GLU A 146 -1.93 -5.54 0.36
N GLY A 147 -2.06 -5.51 1.67
CA GLY A 147 -3.33 -5.73 2.37
C GLY A 147 -4.41 -4.69 2.06
N TYR A 148 -4.04 -3.45 1.72
CA TYR A 148 -5.02 -2.42 1.34
C TYR A 148 -5.90 -2.80 0.15
N LEU A 149 -5.48 -3.73 -0.70
CA LEU A 149 -6.28 -4.24 -1.82
C LEU A 149 -7.58 -4.93 -1.38
N VAL A 150 -7.66 -5.36 -0.12
CA VAL A 150 -8.85 -6.03 0.43
C VAL A 150 -10.10 -5.15 0.40
N THR A 151 -9.94 -3.83 0.36
CA THR A 151 -11.04 -2.85 0.43
C THR A 151 -11.96 -2.85 -0.79
N SER A 152 -11.52 -3.40 -1.93
CA SER A 152 -12.33 -3.49 -3.14
C SER A 152 -12.53 -4.93 -3.61
N GLU A 153 -13.65 -5.22 -4.25
CA GLU A 153 -13.91 -6.55 -4.82
C GLU A 153 -12.88 -6.93 -5.89
N ALA A 154 -12.52 -5.98 -6.77
CA ALA A 154 -11.52 -6.20 -7.80
C ALA A 154 -10.13 -6.46 -7.17
N GLY A 155 -9.75 -5.70 -6.15
CA GLY A 155 -8.53 -5.91 -5.39
C GLY A 155 -8.47 -7.29 -4.74
N ARG A 156 -9.55 -7.73 -4.07
CA ARG A 156 -9.61 -9.09 -3.48
C ARG A 156 -9.47 -10.19 -4.53
N LYS A 157 -10.09 -10.02 -5.71
CA LYS A 157 -9.93 -10.96 -6.83
C LYS A 157 -8.48 -10.99 -7.32
N ALA A 158 -7.83 -9.82 -7.42
CA ALA A 158 -6.43 -9.73 -7.79
C ALA A 158 -5.50 -10.40 -6.76
N MET A 159 -5.70 -10.16 -5.46
CA MET A 159 -4.93 -10.81 -4.39
C MET A 159 -5.01 -12.34 -4.47
N LYS A 160 -6.22 -12.89 -4.60
CA LYS A 160 -6.44 -14.35 -4.73
C LYS A 160 -5.82 -14.91 -6.01
N HIS A 161 -5.98 -14.20 -7.13
CA HIS A 161 -5.39 -14.59 -8.40
C HIS A 161 -3.87 -14.66 -8.34
N VAL A 162 -3.25 -13.61 -7.82
CA VAL A 162 -1.79 -13.50 -7.65
C VAL A 162 -1.27 -14.60 -6.75
N LYS A 163 -1.93 -14.84 -5.60
CA LYS A 163 -1.54 -15.91 -4.67
C LYS A 163 -1.62 -17.29 -5.33
N LYS A 164 -2.74 -17.59 -5.98
CA LYS A 164 -2.92 -18.86 -6.70
C LYS A 164 -1.85 -19.06 -7.77
N LEU A 165 -1.60 -18.02 -8.59
CA LEU A 165 -0.61 -18.07 -9.64
C LEU A 165 0.81 -18.28 -9.09
N ALA A 166 1.14 -17.65 -7.97
CA ALA A 166 2.40 -17.84 -7.28
C ALA A 166 2.57 -19.29 -6.79
N GLU A 167 1.56 -19.84 -6.11
CA GLU A 167 1.56 -21.21 -5.60
C GLU A 167 1.70 -22.23 -6.73
N GLU A 168 0.99 -22.05 -7.84
CA GLU A 168 1.06 -22.93 -9.03
C GLU A 168 2.45 -22.91 -9.71
N ASN A 169 3.22 -21.85 -9.56
CA ASN A 169 4.54 -21.67 -10.17
C ASN A 169 5.71 -21.76 -9.17
N GLY A 170 5.43 -22.11 -7.90
CA GLY A 170 6.48 -22.25 -6.89
C GLY A 170 7.09 -20.92 -6.41
N VAL A 171 6.44 -19.81 -6.70
CA VAL A 171 6.82 -18.47 -6.24
C VAL A 171 6.35 -18.27 -4.81
N LYS A 172 7.21 -17.73 -3.96
CA LYS A 172 6.89 -17.49 -2.54
C LYS A 172 5.95 -16.30 -2.40
N VAL A 173 5.02 -16.39 -1.46
CA VAL A 173 4.05 -15.33 -1.18
C VAL A 173 4.45 -14.57 0.08
N ALA A 174 4.69 -13.27 -0.07
CA ALA A 174 4.79 -12.32 1.04
C ALA A 174 3.50 -11.48 1.09
N LEU A 175 2.93 -11.31 2.29
CA LEU A 175 1.70 -10.54 2.52
C LEU A 175 1.94 -9.55 3.64
N THR A 176 1.39 -8.35 3.54
CA THR A 176 1.25 -7.43 4.67
C THR A 176 -0.23 -7.22 5.01
N PHE A 177 -0.53 -7.04 6.29
CA PHE A 177 -1.88 -6.63 6.71
C PHE A 177 -2.15 -5.15 6.49
N SER A 178 -1.08 -4.35 6.32
CA SER A 178 -1.09 -2.93 5.92
C SER A 178 -1.58 -1.95 6.97
N ALA A 179 -2.69 -2.22 7.64
CA ALA A 179 -3.21 -1.38 8.71
C ALA A 179 -4.18 -2.17 9.62
N PRO A 180 -4.28 -1.81 10.91
CA PRO A 180 -5.23 -2.46 11.84
C PRO A 180 -6.68 -2.40 11.35
N SER A 181 -7.08 -1.31 10.68
CA SER A 181 -8.41 -1.18 10.09
C SER A 181 -8.70 -2.21 9.00
N MET A 182 -7.69 -2.63 8.22
CA MET A 182 -7.86 -3.68 7.22
C MET A 182 -8.21 -5.01 7.86
N VAL A 183 -7.51 -5.38 8.92
CA VAL A 183 -7.79 -6.59 9.68
C VAL A 183 -9.15 -6.49 10.38
N LYS A 184 -9.43 -5.35 11.03
CA LYS A 184 -10.66 -5.14 11.80
C LYS A 184 -11.93 -5.25 10.96
N TYR A 185 -11.93 -4.68 9.76
CA TYR A 185 -13.14 -4.60 8.93
C TYR A 185 -13.23 -5.66 7.84
N PHE A 186 -12.10 -6.29 7.45
CA PHE A 186 -12.00 -7.26 6.36
C PHE A 186 -11.30 -8.54 6.78
N ARG A 187 -11.44 -8.93 8.06
CA ARG A 187 -10.76 -10.09 8.60
C ARG A 187 -11.07 -11.38 7.85
N ALA A 188 -12.33 -11.64 7.56
CA ALA A 188 -12.74 -12.84 6.84
C ALA A 188 -12.11 -12.92 5.44
N GLU A 189 -12.06 -11.80 4.73
CA GLU A 189 -11.41 -11.70 3.43
C GLU A 189 -9.89 -11.88 3.55
N MET A 190 -9.27 -11.33 4.59
CA MET A 190 -7.85 -11.54 4.86
C MET A 190 -7.54 -13.01 5.18
N GLU A 191 -8.37 -13.68 5.98
CA GLU A 191 -8.25 -15.11 6.26
C GLU A 191 -8.36 -15.95 4.97
N GLU A 192 -9.27 -15.59 4.08
CA GLU A 192 -9.43 -16.24 2.78
C GLU A 192 -8.18 -16.05 1.89
N ILE A 193 -7.57 -14.85 1.92
CA ILE A 193 -6.33 -14.56 1.17
C ILE A 193 -5.14 -15.29 1.79
N VAL A 194 -5.00 -15.30 3.09
CA VAL A 194 -3.96 -16.06 3.79
C VAL A 194 -4.11 -17.56 3.50
N GLY A 195 -5.35 -18.06 3.44
CA GLY A 195 -5.64 -19.46 3.19
C GLY A 195 -4.97 -20.40 4.19
N ALA A 196 -4.34 -21.45 3.70
CA ALA A 196 -3.62 -22.40 4.56
C ALA A 196 -2.35 -21.77 5.17
N SER A 197 -1.58 -21.01 4.39
CA SER A 197 -0.44 -20.24 4.87
C SER A 197 0.13 -19.32 3.79
N VAL A 198 0.97 -18.37 4.21
CA VAL A 198 1.86 -17.59 3.35
C VAL A 198 3.32 -17.87 3.71
N ASP A 199 4.26 -17.55 2.81
CA ASP A 199 5.69 -17.78 3.08
C ASP A 199 6.27 -16.73 4.02
N LEU A 200 5.78 -15.49 3.93
CA LEU A 200 6.22 -14.37 4.76
C LEU A 200 5.05 -13.44 5.04
N LEU A 201 4.81 -13.12 6.30
CA LEU A 201 3.78 -12.19 6.74
C LEU A 201 4.41 -10.99 7.44
N PHE A 202 3.98 -9.79 7.06
CA PHE A 202 4.32 -8.55 7.75
C PHE A 202 3.09 -8.00 8.48
N CYS A 203 3.24 -7.65 9.73
CA CYS A 203 2.20 -6.99 10.51
C CYS A 203 2.83 -6.18 11.66
N ASN A 204 2.06 -5.28 12.24
CA ASN A 204 2.39 -4.71 13.53
C ASN A 204 1.73 -5.53 14.66
N GLU A 205 2.01 -5.14 15.90
CA GLU A 205 1.50 -5.82 17.10
C GLU A 205 -0.03 -5.83 17.15
N GLU A 206 -0.68 -4.69 16.85
CA GLU A 206 -2.14 -4.56 16.85
C GLU A 206 -2.78 -5.42 15.76
N GLU A 207 -2.22 -5.39 14.55
CA GLU A 207 -2.69 -6.22 13.43
C GLU A 207 -2.57 -7.71 13.75
N ALA A 208 -1.46 -8.12 14.37
CA ALA A 208 -1.24 -9.50 14.79
C ALA A 208 -2.31 -9.97 15.78
N MET A 209 -2.57 -9.19 16.82
CA MET A 209 -3.57 -9.50 17.84
C MET A 209 -4.99 -9.49 17.28
N LEU A 210 -5.34 -8.51 16.44
CA LEU A 210 -6.65 -8.45 15.76
C LEU A 210 -6.89 -9.66 14.87
N PHE A 211 -5.90 -10.03 14.05
CA PHE A 211 -6.04 -11.15 13.12
C PHE A 211 -6.20 -12.49 13.84
N THR A 212 -5.44 -12.69 14.91
CA THR A 212 -5.42 -13.94 15.68
C THR A 212 -6.45 -14.00 16.80
N GLU A 213 -7.20 -12.90 17.05
CA GLU A 213 -8.16 -12.77 18.17
C GLU A 213 -7.52 -13.07 19.53
N THR A 214 -6.31 -12.55 19.74
CA THR A 214 -5.56 -12.72 20.99
C THR A 214 -5.41 -11.40 21.73
N GLU A 215 -5.22 -11.48 23.05
CA GLU A 215 -5.11 -10.30 23.93
C GLU A 215 -3.66 -9.85 24.16
N ASN A 216 -2.70 -10.66 23.72
CA ASN A 216 -1.27 -10.34 23.89
C ASN A 216 -0.42 -10.87 22.73
N ILE A 217 0.75 -10.26 22.57
CA ILE A 217 1.65 -10.52 21.44
C ILE A 217 2.23 -11.94 21.44
N ASN A 218 2.41 -12.57 22.61
CA ASN A 218 2.99 -13.92 22.67
C ASN A 218 2.01 -14.95 22.11
N ASP A 219 0.73 -14.84 22.47
CA ASP A 219 -0.32 -15.71 21.94
C ASP A 219 -0.53 -15.45 20.44
N ALA A 220 -0.48 -14.18 20.01
CA ALA A 220 -0.53 -13.81 18.60
C ALA A 220 0.61 -14.47 17.80
N ARG A 221 1.85 -14.43 18.31
CA ARG A 221 3.00 -15.08 17.68
C ARG A 221 2.80 -16.58 17.52
N GLU A 222 2.29 -17.27 18.55
CA GLU A 222 2.03 -18.72 18.45
C GLU A 222 0.94 -19.03 17.46
N ALA A 223 -0.09 -18.19 17.37
CA ALA A 223 -1.17 -18.35 16.39
C ALA A 223 -0.69 -18.09 14.95
N LEU A 224 0.13 -17.06 14.72
CA LEU A 224 0.67 -16.73 13.41
C LEU A 224 1.56 -17.84 12.81
N LYS A 225 2.22 -18.66 13.64
CA LYS A 225 3.00 -19.82 13.18
C LYS A 225 2.17 -20.85 12.38
N LYS A 226 0.84 -20.83 12.56
CA LYS A 226 -0.08 -21.73 11.86
C LYS A 226 -0.42 -21.25 10.44
N VAL A 227 -0.26 -19.95 10.18
CA VAL A 227 -0.71 -19.30 8.95
C VAL A 227 0.41 -18.62 8.16
N ALA A 228 1.62 -18.60 8.70
CA ALA A 228 2.79 -18.05 8.01
C ALA A 228 4.04 -18.87 8.33
N LYS A 229 4.83 -19.23 7.31
CA LYS A 229 6.11 -19.94 7.49
C LYS A 229 7.14 -19.06 8.20
N ARG A 230 7.13 -17.77 7.89
CA ARG A 230 7.91 -16.70 8.54
C ARG A 230 7.04 -15.47 8.70
N PHE A 231 7.29 -14.68 9.71
CA PHE A 231 6.64 -13.40 9.88
C PHE A 231 7.54 -12.40 10.62
N ALA A 232 7.28 -11.12 10.37
CA ALA A 232 7.85 -10.02 11.11
C ALA A 232 6.72 -9.24 11.77
N ILE A 233 6.83 -9.00 13.08
CA ILE A 233 5.89 -8.17 13.83
C ILE A 233 6.66 -6.93 14.29
N THR A 234 6.24 -5.76 13.81
CA THR A 234 6.81 -4.50 14.26
C THR A 234 6.11 -4.00 15.53
N GLN A 235 6.88 -3.45 16.47
CA GLN A 235 6.39 -2.97 17.76
C GLN A 235 6.71 -1.47 17.96
N GLY A 236 6.77 -0.70 16.89
CA GLY A 236 7.07 0.72 16.91
C GLY A 236 8.42 0.99 17.59
N PRO A 237 8.46 1.82 18.67
CA PRO A 237 9.73 2.16 19.33
C PRO A 237 10.38 0.96 20.06
N ASN A 238 9.69 -0.16 20.19
CA ASN A 238 10.17 -1.35 20.90
C ASN A 238 10.76 -2.41 19.95
N GLY A 239 10.80 -2.16 18.63
CA GLY A 239 11.40 -3.05 17.64
C GLY A 239 10.49 -3.56 16.54
#